data_58b127cef70c2ab8086b6bd7677d65bf
#
_entry.id   58b127cef70c2ab8086b6bd7677d65bf
#
_cell.length_a   1.000
_cell.length_b   1.000
_cell.length_c   1.000
_cell.angle_alpha   90.00
_cell.angle_beta   90.00
_cell.angle_gamma   90.00
#
_symmetry.space_group_name_H-M   'P 1'
#
loop_
_entity.id
_entity.type
_entity.pdbx_description
1 polymer ?
#
loop_
_entity_poly.entity_id
_entity_poly.type
_entity_poly.pdbx_seq_one_letter_code
_entity_poly.pdbx_strand_id
1 'polypeptide(L)'
;MPSARYFCIFINVGLGEGAPAIGVPFFWPSAAMPDTVIESWSGMVFLKFNGAKFSATDYPVLAKVFPSLVLPEARGDFIRIWDDGRGADSGRALLSWQAATSLSQFGGNYPEGSGHAIADYDGISAHQPGFSRFQYTSNSVGDGVNFVAVRPRNIAFNFLVRAK
;
A
#
# COMPACT_ATOMS: atom_id res chain seq x y z
N MET A 1 34.75 -10.40 -16.50
CA MET A 1 34.74 -9.02 -15.97
C MET A 1 34.10 -8.13 -17.01
N PRO A 2 33.01 -7.42 -16.75
CA PRO A 2 32.49 -6.44 -17.70
C PRO A 2 33.53 -5.34 -17.86
N SER A 3 33.84 -4.98 -19.10
CA SER A 3 34.90 -4.04 -19.39
C SER A 3 34.58 -2.67 -18.82
N ALA A 4 35.57 -1.94 -18.34
CA ALA A 4 35.48 -0.58 -17.78
C ALA A 4 34.70 0.42 -18.69
N ARG A 5 34.52 0.11 -19.97
CA ARG A 5 33.76 0.92 -20.93
C ARG A 5 32.27 0.96 -20.68
N TYR A 6 31.66 -0.13 -20.20
CA TYR A 6 30.22 -0.16 -19.88
C TYR A 6 29.90 0.62 -18.59
N PHE A 7 30.80 0.57 -17.61
CA PHE A 7 30.68 1.30 -16.37
C PHE A 7 30.62 2.83 -16.60
N CYS A 8 31.48 3.36 -17.50
CA CYS A 8 31.50 4.79 -17.85
C CYS A 8 30.19 5.26 -18.53
N ILE A 9 29.52 4.42 -19.31
CA ILE A 9 28.28 4.81 -20.00
C ILE A 9 27.15 5.01 -18.97
N PHE A 10 27.00 4.13 -18.00
CA PHE A 10 25.96 4.26 -16.96
C PHE A 10 26.16 5.49 -16.07
N ILE A 11 27.39 5.84 -15.73
CA ILE A 11 27.72 7.05 -14.98
C ILE A 11 27.41 8.30 -15.82
N ASN A 12 27.77 8.32 -17.09
CA ASN A 12 27.61 9.48 -17.97
C ASN A 12 26.15 9.76 -18.36
N VAL A 13 25.28 8.75 -18.34
CA VAL A 13 23.84 8.94 -18.59
C VAL A 13 23.01 9.08 -17.29
N GLY A 14 23.65 9.17 -16.13
CA GLY A 14 22.99 9.39 -14.85
C GLY A 14 22.13 8.22 -14.38
N LEU A 15 22.31 7.02 -14.95
CA LEU A 15 21.53 5.83 -14.58
C LEU A 15 22.05 5.14 -13.31
N GLY A 16 23.26 5.52 -12.83
CA GLY A 16 23.90 4.83 -11.73
C GLY A 16 24.01 3.32 -12.00
N GLU A 17 24.22 2.53 -10.98
CA GLU A 17 24.19 1.06 -11.09
C GLU A 17 22.73 0.55 -11.02
N GLY A 18 21.90 0.91 -12.01
CA GLY A 18 20.50 0.45 -12.07
C GLY A 18 19.55 1.19 -11.12
N ALA A 19 19.85 2.42 -10.75
CA ALA A 19 18.95 3.23 -9.92
C ALA A 19 17.58 3.40 -10.59
N PRO A 20 16.47 3.39 -9.81
CA PRO A 20 15.15 3.65 -10.35
C PRO A 20 15.09 5.01 -11.05
N ALA A 21 14.28 5.14 -12.09
CA ALA A 21 14.00 6.44 -12.68
C ALA A 21 13.30 7.37 -11.68
N ILE A 22 13.46 8.69 -11.83
CA ILE A 22 12.76 9.66 -10.99
C ILE A 22 11.24 9.44 -11.09
N GLY A 23 10.57 9.39 -9.95
CA GLY A 23 9.13 9.20 -9.86
C GLY A 23 8.66 7.74 -9.84
N VAL A 24 9.54 6.76 -10.07
CA VAL A 24 9.20 5.33 -9.96
C VAL A 24 9.32 4.89 -8.49
N PRO A 25 8.21 4.43 -7.87
CA PRO A 25 8.25 3.91 -6.50
C PRO A 25 8.93 2.54 -6.42
N PHE A 26 9.59 2.26 -5.30
CA PHE A 26 10.20 0.95 -5.04
C PHE A 26 10.25 0.62 -3.55
N PHE A 27 10.38 -0.68 -3.24
CA PHE A 27 10.54 -1.17 -1.88
C PHE A 27 12.02 -1.22 -1.49
N TRP A 28 12.32 -0.77 -0.27
CA TRP A 28 13.66 -0.70 0.26
C TRP A 28 13.74 -1.37 1.65
N PRO A 29 14.62 -2.38 1.86
CA PRO A 29 14.60 -3.22 3.06
C PRO A 29 15.37 -2.66 4.25
N SER A 30 16.05 -1.50 4.11
CA SER A 30 16.90 -0.93 5.16
C SER A 30 16.30 0.34 5.76
N ALA A 31 16.64 0.64 7.03
CA ALA A 31 16.37 1.92 7.66
C ALA A 31 17.27 3.04 7.12
N ALA A 32 18.50 2.73 6.72
CA ALA A 32 19.41 3.65 6.06
C ALA A 32 18.92 3.93 4.63
N MET A 33 19.01 5.17 4.20
CA MET A 33 18.57 5.55 2.85
C MET A 33 19.53 5.04 1.77
N PRO A 34 19.05 4.77 0.54
CA PRO A 34 19.88 4.18 -0.52
C PRO A 34 21.15 4.98 -0.84
N ASP A 35 21.07 6.30 -0.87
CA ASP A 35 22.17 7.23 -1.13
C ASP A 35 23.26 7.20 -0.05
N THR A 36 22.94 6.72 1.14
CA THR A 36 23.92 6.57 2.24
C THR A 36 24.61 5.22 2.26
N VAL A 37 24.09 4.23 1.52
CA VAL A 37 24.57 2.83 1.53
C VAL A 37 25.22 2.46 0.20
N ILE A 38 24.69 2.98 -0.91
CA ILE A 38 25.17 2.68 -2.26
C ILE A 38 25.97 3.88 -2.76
N GLU A 39 27.30 3.73 -2.85
CA GLU A 39 28.20 4.81 -3.20
C GLU A 39 27.88 5.46 -4.55
N SER A 40 27.52 4.66 -5.55
CA SER A 40 27.13 5.15 -6.88
C SER A 40 25.81 5.95 -6.89
N TRP A 41 25.04 5.89 -5.79
CA TRP A 41 23.79 6.63 -5.61
C TRP A 41 23.91 7.85 -4.68
N SER A 42 25.11 8.14 -4.15
CA SER A 42 25.34 9.21 -3.17
C SER A 42 24.95 10.61 -3.64
N GLY A 43 24.90 10.85 -4.96
CA GLY A 43 24.40 12.10 -5.54
C GLY A 43 22.89 12.14 -5.82
N MET A 44 22.15 11.09 -5.49
CA MET A 44 20.72 11.00 -5.70
C MET A 44 19.96 11.37 -4.44
N VAL A 45 18.68 11.68 -4.58
CA VAL A 45 17.77 11.96 -3.45
C VAL A 45 16.61 11.01 -3.51
N PHE A 46 16.33 10.37 -2.39
CA PHE A 46 15.20 9.47 -2.22
C PHE A 46 14.26 10.02 -1.15
N LEU A 47 12.96 10.01 -1.43
CA LEU A 47 11.92 10.45 -0.50
C LEU A 47 11.03 9.27 -0.10
N LYS A 48 10.49 9.34 1.11
CA LYS A 48 9.57 8.32 1.65
C LYS A 48 8.12 8.67 1.33
N PHE A 49 7.30 7.65 1.09
CA PHE A 49 5.85 7.80 1.01
C PHE A 49 5.26 7.94 2.43
N ASN A 50 5.36 9.13 3.00
CA ASN A 50 4.99 9.44 4.39
C ASN A 50 4.12 10.71 4.52
N GLY A 51 3.41 11.10 3.47
CA GLY A 51 2.58 12.28 3.46
C GLY A 51 3.34 13.61 3.37
N ALA A 52 4.66 13.57 3.19
CA ALA A 52 5.47 14.78 3.17
C ALA A 52 5.28 15.61 1.90
N LYS A 53 5.28 16.93 2.06
CA LYS A 53 5.36 17.88 0.95
C LYS A 53 6.80 17.98 0.45
N PHE A 54 6.94 18.25 -0.85
CA PHE A 54 8.23 18.51 -1.47
C PHE A 54 8.19 19.74 -2.38
N SER A 55 9.36 20.28 -2.70
CA SER A 55 9.51 21.48 -3.50
C SER A 55 9.53 21.15 -5.00
N ALA A 56 8.68 21.80 -5.80
CA ALA A 56 8.71 21.68 -7.25
C ALA A 56 10.00 22.26 -7.87
N THR A 57 10.61 23.25 -7.23
CA THR A 57 11.86 23.86 -7.68
C THR A 57 13.02 22.87 -7.50
N ASP A 58 13.08 22.17 -6.35
CA ASP A 58 14.16 21.22 -6.06
C ASP A 58 14.00 19.91 -6.82
N TYR A 59 12.75 19.50 -7.10
CA TYR A 59 12.39 18.22 -7.72
C TYR A 59 11.42 18.38 -8.90
N PRO A 60 11.82 19.10 -9.98
CA PRO A 60 10.89 19.47 -11.06
C PRO A 60 10.38 18.27 -11.86
N VAL A 61 11.13 17.18 -11.96
CA VAL A 61 10.65 15.95 -12.62
C VAL A 61 9.67 15.22 -11.75
N LEU A 62 9.92 15.10 -10.44
CA LEU A 62 9.00 14.48 -9.49
C LEU A 62 7.68 15.25 -9.43
N ALA A 63 7.71 16.58 -9.53
CA ALA A 63 6.52 17.43 -9.55
C ALA A 63 5.58 17.16 -10.74
N LYS A 64 6.12 16.65 -11.85
CA LYS A 64 5.30 16.21 -13.00
C LYS A 64 4.59 14.89 -12.72
N VAL A 65 5.18 14.02 -11.91
CA VAL A 65 4.59 12.73 -11.51
C VAL A 65 3.57 12.91 -10.39
N PHE A 66 3.87 13.80 -9.44
CA PHE A 66 2.99 14.13 -8.30
C PHE A 66 2.65 15.62 -8.29
N PRO A 67 1.67 16.07 -9.10
CA PRO A 67 1.33 17.50 -9.23
C PRO A 67 0.80 18.15 -7.96
N SER A 68 0.32 17.35 -7.00
CA SER A 68 -0.09 17.82 -5.67
C SER A 68 1.09 18.30 -4.81
N LEU A 69 2.33 18.00 -5.21
CA LEU A 69 3.57 18.26 -4.46
C LEU A 69 3.58 17.58 -3.08
N VAL A 70 2.80 16.52 -2.93
CA VAL A 70 2.69 15.72 -1.70
C VAL A 70 2.83 14.26 -2.09
N LEU A 71 3.74 13.54 -1.45
CA LEU A 71 3.78 12.09 -1.57
C LEU A 71 2.65 11.48 -0.73
N PRO A 72 1.93 10.47 -1.23
CA PRO A 72 0.92 9.79 -0.44
C PRO A 72 1.46 9.26 0.88
N GLU A 73 0.63 9.26 1.92
CA GLU A 73 0.92 8.53 3.14
C GLU A 73 0.62 7.04 2.90
N ALA A 74 1.65 6.20 2.89
CA ALA A 74 1.51 4.77 2.62
C ALA A 74 2.07 3.89 3.76
N ARG A 75 2.47 4.50 4.88
CA ARG A 75 3.02 3.75 6.01
C ARG A 75 1.92 2.90 6.67
N GLY A 76 2.17 1.59 6.73
CA GLY A 76 1.22 0.63 7.30
C GLY A 76 0.14 0.16 6.34
N ASP A 77 0.07 0.69 5.13
CA ASP A 77 -0.94 0.34 4.14
C ASP A 77 -0.43 -0.71 3.13
N PHE A 78 -1.37 -1.45 2.54
CA PHE A 78 -1.11 -2.34 1.42
C PHE A 78 -1.32 -1.61 0.10
N ILE A 79 -0.41 -1.82 -0.85
CA ILE A 79 -0.54 -1.28 -2.21
C ILE A 79 -1.55 -2.12 -2.97
N ARG A 80 -2.61 -1.47 -3.46
CA ARG A 80 -3.59 -2.05 -4.37
C ARG A 80 -3.36 -1.56 -5.79
N ILE A 81 -3.52 -2.43 -6.76
CA ILE A 81 -3.50 -2.02 -8.17
C ILE A 81 -4.79 -1.26 -8.48
N TRP A 82 -4.67 -0.11 -9.11
CA TRP A 82 -5.79 0.71 -9.52
C TRP A 82 -6.66 -0.02 -10.55
N ASP A 83 -7.97 0.12 -10.40
CA ASP A 83 -8.97 -0.56 -11.23
C ASP A 83 -8.99 -0.08 -12.69
N ASP A 84 -8.62 1.17 -12.92
CA ASP A 84 -8.52 1.80 -14.26
C ASP A 84 -9.73 1.53 -15.17
N GLY A 85 -10.93 1.58 -14.59
CA GLY A 85 -12.17 1.39 -15.33
C GLY A 85 -12.60 -0.05 -15.60
N ARG A 86 -11.91 -1.05 -15.01
CA ARG A 86 -12.30 -2.47 -15.13
C ARG A 86 -13.66 -2.76 -14.49
N GLY A 87 -14.08 -1.98 -13.48
CA GLY A 87 -15.35 -2.14 -12.79
C GLY A 87 -15.30 -3.04 -11.54
N ALA A 88 -14.12 -3.51 -11.12
CA ALA A 88 -13.94 -4.28 -9.89
C ALA A 88 -13.87 -3.40 -8.64
N ASP A 89 -13.51 -2.11 -8.79
CA ASP A 89 -13.41 -1.10 -7.72
C ASP A 89 -13.87 0.27 -8.27
N SER A 90 -15.11 0.31 -8.71
CA SER A 90 -15.68 1.47 -9.43
C SER A 90 -15.60 2.75 -8.62
N GLY A 91 -15.23 3.85 -9.29
CA GLY A 91 -15.16 5.18 -8.71
C GLY A 91 -13.91 5.44 -7.87
N ARG A 92 -12.99 4.50 -7.81
CA ARG A 92 -11.74 4.62 -7.09
C ARG A 92 -10.77 5.55 -7.82
N ALA A 93 -10.33 6.61 -7.17
CA ALA A 93 -9.32 7.49 -7.72
C ALA A 93 -7.91 6.92 -7.53
N LEU A 94 -7.01 7.17 -8.49
CA LEU A 94 -5.60 6.84 -8.37
C LEU A 94 -5.00 7.52 -7.11
N LEU A 95 -4.16 6.80 -6.36
CA LEU A 95 -3.52 7.25 -5.11
C LEU A 95 -4.50 7.56 -3.95
N SER A 96 -5.79 7.22 -4.07
CA SER A 96 -6.72 7.38 -2.97
C SER A 96 -6.54 6.29 -1.90
N TRP A 97 -6.74 6.68 -0.65
CA TRP A 97 -6.72 5.77 0.49
C TRP A 97 -8.07 5.10 0.71
N GLN A 98 -8.07 3.89 1.24
CA GLN A 98 -9.26 3.14 1.62
C GLN A 98 -9.04 2.43 2.95
N ALA A 99 -10.03 2.49 3.83
CA ALA A 99 -10.00 1.77 5.10
C ALA A 99 -10.00 0.25 4.88
N ALA A 100 -9.43 -0.47 5.83
CA ALA A 100 -9.53 -1.93 5.84
C ALA A 100 -10.98 -2.35 6.09
N THR A 101 -11.39 -3.45 5.45
CA THR A 101 -12.66 -4.10 5.76
C THR A 101 -12.60 -4.70 7.16
N SER A 102 -13.57 -4.38 7.99
CA SER A 102 -13.73 -4.99 9.31
C SER A 102 -14.87 -6.01 9.26
N LEU A 103 -14.61 -7.22 9.74
CA LEU A 103 -15.64 -8.21 9.97
C LEU A 103 -16.15 -8.08 11.39
N SER A 104 -17.46 -7.86 11.57
CA SER A 104 -18.11 -7.94 12.87
C SER A 104 -18.74 -9.32 13.01
N GLN A 105 -18.36 -10.05 14.06
CA GLN A 105 -18.95 -11.33 14.42
C GLN A 105 -19.75 -11.14 15.70
N PHE A 106 -21.04 -11.46 15.65
CA PHE A 106 -21.88 -11.49 16.83
C PHE A 106 -21.81 -12.91 17.43
N GLY A 107 -21.33 -13.01 18.66
CA GLY A 107 -21.42 -14.22 19.47
C GLY A 107 -22.53 -14.06 20.50
N GLY A 108 -23.48 -14.99 20.54
CA GLY A 108 -24.57 -14.99 21.53
C GLY A 108 -25.64 -16.01 21.18
N ASN A 109 -26.48 -16.35 22.16
CA ASN A 109 -27.67 -17.17 21.94
C ASN A 109 -28.82 -16.30 21.40
N TYR A 110 -28.98 -16.27 20.07
CA TYR A 110 -30.12 -15.58 19.46
C TYR A 110 -31.26 -16.56 19.16
N PRO A 111 -32.53 -16.10 19.27
CA PRO A 111 -33.67 -16.85 18.77
C PRO A 111 -33.55 -17.13 17.27
N GLU A 112 -34.16 -18.20 16.82
CA GLU A 112 -34.19 -18.56 15.40
C GLU A 112 -34.59 -17.35 14.52
N GLY A 113 -33.76 -17.00 13.56
CA GLY A 113 -34.03 -15.92 12.58
C GLY A 113 -33.06 -14.79 12.55
N SER A 114 -32.14 -14.66 13.50
CA SER A 114 -31.12 -13.62 13.49
C SER A 114 -30.04 -13.94 12.47
N GLY A 115 -29.86 -13.09 11.45
CA GLY A 115 -28.83 -13.22 10.41
C GLY A 115 -27.57 -12.46 10.77
N HIS A 116 -26.44 -12.93 10.28
CA HIS A 116 -25.20 -12.16 10.28
C HIS A 116 -25.19 -11.25 9.05
N ALA A 117 -24.91 -9.97 9.24
CA ALA A 117 -24.68 -9.04 8.14
C ALA A 117 -23.16 -8.90 7.93
N ILE A 118 -22.69 -9.28 6.77
CA ILE A 118 -21.36 -8.88 6.29
C ILE A 118 -21.58 -7.62 5.46
N ALA A 119 -21.01 -6.52 5.89
CA ALA A 119 -21.03 -5.30 5.09
C ALA A 119 -20.05 -5.45 3.91
N ASP A 120 -20.55 -5.24 2.71
CA ASP A 120 -19.78 -5.23 1.50
C ASP A 120 -19.12 -3.83 1.31
N TYR A 121 -17.82 -3.76 1.57
CA TYR A 121 -17.07 -2.50 1.43
C TYR A 121 -16.31 -2.38 0.10
N ASP A 122 -16.20 -3.48 -0.66
CA ASP A 122 -15.39 -3.54 -1.88
C ASP A 122 -16.16 -4.05 -3.11
N GLY A 123 -17.49 -4.04 -3.09
CA GLY A 123 -18.29 -4.64 -4.16
C GLY A 123 -18.24 -6.17 -4.19
N ILE A 124 -17.66 -6.79 -3.17
CA ILE A 124 -17.70 -8.24 -2.97
C ILE A 124 -19.05 -8.56 -2.36
N SER A 125 -19.90 -9.31 -3.07
CA SER A 125 -21.25 -9.64 -2.67
C SER A 125 -21.35 -10.13 -1.22
N ALA A 126 -22.13 -9.44 -0.41
CA ALA A 126 -22.44 -9.83 0.96
C ALA A 126 -23.32 -11.09 1.06
N HIS A 127 -23.85 -11.57 -0.05
CA HIS A 127 -24.68 -12.78 -0.13
C HIS A 127 -23.88 -13.94 -0.72
N GLN A 128 -23.17 -14.65 0.13
CA GLN A 128 -22.71 -15.98 -0.21
C GLN A 128 -23.88 -16.96 0.06
N PRO A 129 -24.44 -17.63 -0.94
CA PRO A 129 -25.39 -18.71 -0.72
C PRO A 129 -24.69 -19.81 0.06
N GLY A 130 -25.14 -20.08 1.28
CA GLY A 130 -24.56 -21.13 2.11
C GLY A 130 -23.88 -20.68 3.41
N PHE A 131 -23.93 -19.41 3.77
CA PHE A 131 -23.62 -18.98 5.13
C PHE A 131 -24.72 -19.50 6.07
N SER A 132 -24.56 -20.75 6.48
CA SER A 132 -25.40 -21.37 7.47
C SER A 132 -25.10 -20.74 8.82
N ARG A 133 -26.15 -20.53 9.59
CA ARG A 133 -26.14 -20.06 10.97
C ARG A 133 -25.10 -20.81 11.79
N PHE A 134 -24.21 -20.12 12.46
CA PHE A 134 -23.42 -20.70 13.53
C PHE A 134 -24.31 -20.76 14.78
N GLN A 135 -24.72 -21.95 15.20
CA GLN A 135 -25.26 -22.15 16.54
C GLN A 135 -24.08 -22.25 17.53
N TYR A 136 -23.95 -21.26 18.37
CA TYR A 136 -23.06 -21.35 19.53
C TYR A 136 -23.86 -22.00 20.68
N THR A 137 -23.43 -23.16 21.13
CA THR A 137 -23.93 -23.81 22.36
C THR A 137 -23.02 -23.45 23.55
N SER A 138 -22.69 -22.21 23.76
CA SER A 138 -21.97 -21.79 24.95
C SER A 138 -22.92 -21.10 25.91
N ASN A 139 -22.81 -21.43 27.21
CA ASN A 139 -23.58 -20.81 28.30
C ASN A 139 -23.14 -19.36 28.59
N SER A 140 -22.38 -18.75 27.75
CA SER A 140 -21.95 -17.35 27.88
C SER A 140 -23.02 -16.44 27.31
N VAL A 141 -23.75 -15.79 28.19
CA VAL A 141 -24.60 -14.64 27.88
C VAL A 141 -23.67 -13.46 27.73
N GLY A 142 -23.34 -13.07 26.49
CA GLY A 142 -22.49 -11.92 26.21
C GLY A 142 -23.08 -11.12 25.07
N ASP A 143 -23.52 -9.91 25.34
CA ASP A 143 -23.82 -8.89 24.33
C ASP A 143 -22.50 -8.27 23.84
N GLY A 144 -21.72 -9.02 23.07
CA GLY A 144 -20.42 -8.57 22.59
C GLY A 144 -20.33 -8.57 21.07
N VAL A 145 -19.94 -7.45 20.47
CA VAL A 145 -19.49 -7.36 19.09
C VAL A 145 -17.99 -7.59 19.07
N ASN A 146 -17.53 -8.72 18.53
CA ASN A 146 -16.11 -8.95 18.29
C ASN A 146 -15.77 -8.44 16.87
N PHE A 147 -14.92 -7.42 16.81
CA PHE A 147 -14.31 -6.98 15.55
C PHE A 147 -13.07 -7.82 15.29
N VAL A 148 -13.09 -8.58 14.22
CA VAL A 148 -11.93 -9.35 13.76
C VAL A 148 -11.29 -8.59 12.60
N ALA A 149 -10.13 -8.01 12.86
CA ALA A 149 -9.30 -7.46 11.79
C ALA A 149 -8.57 -8.60 11.08
N VAL A 150 -8.86 -8.82 9.80
CA VAL A 150 -8.16 -9.80 8.97
C VAL A 150 -6.94 -9.13 8.35
N ARG A 151 -5.74 -9.63 8.64
CA ARG A 151 -4.50 -9.20 8.01
C ARG A 151 -3.88 -10.37 7.27
N PRO A 152 -3.49 -10.21 6.00
CA PRO A 152 -2.64 -11.20 5.33
C PRO A 152 -1.26 -11.22 6.00
N ARG A 153 -0.55 -12.35 5.88
CA ARG A 153 0.86 -12.40 6.29
C ARG A 153 1.65 -11.40 5.46
N ASN A 154 2.52 -10.63 6.10
CA ASN A 154 3.23 -9.53 5.44
C ASN A 154 4.64 -9.35 5.97
N ILE A 155 5.46 -8.62 5.21
CA ILE A 155 6.79 -8.15 5.60
C ILE A 155 6.82 -6.65 5.30
N ALA A 156 7.33 -5.86 6.24
CA ALA A 156 7.43 -4.42 6.09
C ALA A 156 8.71 -3.99 5.38
N PHE A 157 8.57 -3.09 4.40
CA PHE A 157 9.64 -2.40 3.71
C PHE A 157 9.42 -0.89 3.77
N ASN A 158 10.48 -0.11 3.64
CA ASN A 158 10.32 1.29 3.27
C ASN A 158 9.79 1.37 1.83
N PHE A 159 8.85 2.29 1.60
CA PHE A 159 8.37 2.61 0.25
C PHE A 159 8.93 3.97 -0.14
N LEU A 160 9.76 3.98 -1.18
CA LEU A 160 10.57 5.11 -1.58
C LEU A 160 10.32 5.49 -3.03
N VAL A 161 10.69 6.72 -3.36
CA VAL A 161 10.78 7.22 -4.74
C VAL A 161 12.07 8.00 -4.91
N ARG A 162 12.74 7.83 -6.05
CA ARG A 162 13.83 8.71 -6.43
C ARG A 162 13.28 10.08 -6.83
N ALA A 163 13.81 11.15 -6.22
CA ALA A 163 13.37 12.52 -6.44
C ALA A 163 14.37 13.32 -7.31
N LYS A 164 15.66 12.93 -7.25
CA LYS A 164 16.75 13.58 -8.00
C LYS A 164 17.85 12.59 -8.34
#